data_cecc66a77509bc25221de1551721f08e
#
_entry.id   cecc66a77509bc25221de1551721f08e
#
_cell.length_a   1.000
_cell.length_b   1.000
_cell.length_c   1.000
_cell.angle_alpha   90.00
_cell.angle_beta   90.00
_cell.angle_gamma   90.00
#
_symmetry.space_group_name_H-M   'P 1'
#
loop_
_entity.id
_entity.type
_entity.pdbx_description
1 polymer ?
#
loop_
_entity_poly.entity_id
_entity_poly.type
_entity_poly.pdbx_seq_one_letter_code
_entity_poly.pdbx_strand_id
1 'polypeptide(L)'
;MLGQADCSVHLVGQKYGIIPEDAAHSMAKIQNDMASEQVQSKQDFQRFIWMPRPLITDDERQQQFITELQEDPAAHAGAELMEDSLDNFRDYVVEKLKHKAKPAEKLAENEPSADGPPSVYLIFDQKDDETVAPLEDYLFDQGLEVLVPSFEGDEADIKQAHNEKMIHCDAVLIYYGNADRSWVDMKLMNLMKAPGYGRTKPFSAKTVYIAPPLDRRKQRYRTHSAEVIVQEGEAFTPALLEPFTSTLKK
;
A
#
# COMPACT_ATOMS: atom_id res chain seq x y z
N MET A 1 -19.49 -21.32 15.57
CA MET A 1 -19.52 -19.91 15.10
C MET A 1 -18.42 -19.58 14.10
N LEU A 2 -17.17 -20.07 14.25
CA LEU A 2 -16.09 -19.84 13.27
C LEU A 2 -16.39 -20.34 11.86
N GLY A 3 -17.17 -21.42 11.70
CA GLY A 3 -17.52 -21.99 10.39
C GLY A 3 -18.33 -21.06 9.45
N GLN A 4 -18.91 -19.99 9.97
CA GLN A 4 -19.64 -18.99 9.19
C GLN A 4 -18.83 -17.71 8.95
N ALA A 5 -17.69 -17.57 9.62
CA ALA A 5 -16.82 -16.41 9.46
C ALA A 5 -15.97 -16.53 8.20
N ASP A 6 -15.66 -15.38 7.56
CA ASP A 6 -14.76 -15.28 6.42
C ASP A 6 -13.35 -14.88 6.81
N CYS A 7 -13.20 -14.35 8.01
CA CYS A 7 -11.90 -14.00 8.57
C CYS A 7 -11.91 -14.07 10.11
N SER A 8 -10.72 -14.03 10.70
CA SER A 8 -10.51 -13.80 12.13
C SER A 8 -9.48 -12.69 12.37
N VAL A 9 -9.66 -11.94 13.45
CA VAL A 9 -8.76 -10.87 13.89
C VAL A 9 -8.29 -11.18 15.30
N HIS A 10 -6.96 -11.23 15.50
CA HIS A 10 -6.33 -11.55 16.77
C HIS A 10 -5.45 -10.38 17.21
N LEU A 11 -5.70 -9.86 18.40
CA LEU A 11 -4.88 -8.80 19.01
C LEU A 11 -4.05 -9.42 20.13
N VAL A 12 -2.74 -9.52 19.91
CA VAL A 12 -1.79 -10.13 20.84
C VAL A 12 -1.04 -9.04 21.57
N GLY A 13 -1.33 -8.86 22.85
CA GLY A 13 -0.72 -7.86 23.73
C GLY A 13 0.25 -8.45 24.74
N GLN A 14 0.59 -7.67 25.77
CA GLN A 14 1.57 -8.05 26.80
C GLN A 14 1.08 -9.13 27.77
N LYS A 15 -0.24 -9.34 27.90
CA LYS A 15 -0.81 -10.26 28.88
C LYS A 15 -1.25 -11.55 28.22
N TYR A 16 -0.96 -12.68 28.84
CA TYR A 16 -1.39 -14.01 28.38
C TYR A 16 -2.92 -14.14 28.32
N GLY A 17 -3.63 -13.40 29.17
CA GLY A 17 -5.08 -13.36 29.20
C GLY A 17 -5.71 -14.43 30.10
N ILE A 18 -7.04 -14.58 29.99
CA ILE A 18 -7.84 -15.48 30.83
C ILE A 18 -7.69 -16.91 30.31
N ILE A 19 -7.43 -17.84 31.23
CA ILE A 19 -7.47 -19.28 30.98
C ILE A 19 -8.83 -19.78 31.48
N PRO A 20 -9.68 -20.38 30.62
CA PRO A 20 -10.93 -21.01 31.04
C PRO A 20 -10.67 -22.18 32.04
N GLU A 21 -11.66 -22.48 32.89
CA GLU A 21 -11.53 -23.49 33.94
C GLU A 21 -11.10 -24.90 33.43
N ASP A 22 -11.57 -25.24 32.22
CA ASP A 22 -11.30 -26.54 31.60
C ASP A 22 -10.25 -26.47 30.48
N ALA A 23 -9.45 -25.41 30.40
CA ALA A 23 -8.48 -25.22 29.33
C ALA A 23 -7.03 -25.12 29.84
N ALA A 24 -6.08 -25.59 29.00
CA ALA A 24 -4.65 -25.48 29.28
C ALA A 24 -4.05 -24.14 28.84
N HIS A 25 -4.75 -23.41 27.95
CA HIS A 25 -4.24 -22.21 27.31
C HIS A 25 -5.20 -21.03 27.46
N SER A 26 -4.67 -19.82 27.24
CA SER A 26 -5.51 -18.60 27.26
C SER A 26 -6.53 -18.60 26.11
N MET A 27 -7.63 -17.84 26.30
CA MET A 27 -8.63 -17.65 25.25
C MET A 27 -8.03 -17.12 23.95
N ALA A 28 -7.04 -16.23 24.02
CA ALA A 28 -6.36 -15.69 22.85
C ALA A 28 -5.63 -16.79 22.06
N LYS A 29 -4.89 -17.68 22.76
CA LYS A 29 -4.22 -18.81 22.12
C LYS A 29 -5.21 -19.81 21.55
N ILE A 30 -6.23 -20.19 22.30
CA ILE A 30 -7.28 -21.12 21.85
C ILE A 30 -7.97 -20.60 20.58
N GLN A 31 -8.35 -19.33 20.56
CA GLN A 31 -8.97 -18.71 19.37
C GLN A 31 -8.03 -18.69 18.18
N ASN A 32 -6.75 -18.43 18.40
CA ASN A 32 -5.75 -18.47 17.34
C ASN A 32 -5.56 -19.88 16.77
N ASP A 33 -5.49 -20.90 17.62
CA ASP A 33 -5.35 -22.30 17.20
C ASP A 33 -6.57 -22.77 16.41
N MET A 34 -7.79 -22.48 16.89
CA MET A 34 -9.04 -22.75 16.16
C MET A 34 -9.08 -22.06 14.79
N ALA A 35 -8.59 -20.83 14.70
CA ALA A 35 -8.53 -20.10 13.43
C ALA A 35 -7.48 -20.68 12.48
N SER A 36 -6.37 -21.22 13.00
CA SER A 36 -5.36 -21.96 12.22
C SER A 36 -5.93 -23.24 11.60
N GLU A 37 -6.71 -23.99 12.37
CA GLU A 37 -7.42 -25.19 11.87
C GLU A 37 -8.46 -24.81 10.80
N GLN A 38 -9.15 -23.66 10.96
CA GLN A 38 -10.15 -23.21 10.01
C GLN A 38 -9.55 -22.89 8.63
N VAL A 39 -8.33 -22.35 8.56
CA VAL A 39 -7.61 -22.11 7.30
C VAL A 39 -7.42 -23.40 6.51
N GLN A 40 -7.16 -24.53 7.18
CA GLN A 40 -6.97 -25.82 6.52
C GLN A 40 -8.26 -26.36 5.92
N SER A 41 -9.41 -26.00 6.49
CA SER A 41 -10.73 -26.47 6.07
C SER A 41 -11.46 -25.53 5.09
N LYS A 42 -11.11 -24.23 5.10
CA LYS A 42 -11.73 -23.18 4.28
C LYS A 42 -10.66 -22.37 3.56
N GLN A 43 -10.45 -22.63 2.26
CA GLN A 43 -9.38 -22.08 1.43
C GLN A 43 -9.32 -20.54 1.39
N ASP A 44 -10.48 -19.87 1.54
CA ASP A 44 -10.61 -18.41 1.50
C ASP A 44 -10.68 -17.76 2.88
N PHE A 45 -10.42 -18.52 3.96
CA PHE A 45 -10.43 -17.98 5.31
C PHE A 45 -9.16 -17.22 5.59
N GLN A 46 -9.27 -15.95 5.98
CA GLN A 46 -8.14 -15.07 6.26
C GLN A 46 -7.96 -14.88 7.77
N ARG A 47 -6.71 -14.84 8.22
CA ARG A 47 -6.34 -14.56 9.60
C ARG A 47 -5.49 -13.30 9.64
N PHE A 48 -5.87 -12.37 10.51
CA PHE A 48 -5.12 -11.15 10.76
C PHE A 48 -4.66 -11.15 12.21
N ILE A 49 -3.35 -11.08 12.44
CA ILE A 49 -2.75 -11.08 13.76
C ILE A 49 -1.99 -9.77 13.94
N TRP A 50 -2.31 -9.05 15.00
CA TRP A 50 -1.62 -7.82 15.35
C TRP A 50 -0.84 -7.97 16.65
N MET A 51 0.36 -7.43 16.65
CA MET A 51 1.21 -7.25 17.84
C MET A 51 1.78 -5.83 17.86
N PRO A 52 1.81 -5.14 19.03
CA PRO A 52 2.48 -3.84 19.14
C PRO A 52 4.00 -4.01 19.04
N ARG A 53 4.68 -2.98 18.55
CA ARG A 53 6.14 -2.94 18.56
C ARG A 53 6.63 -1.72 19.36
N PRO A 54 7.44 -1.88 20.41
CA PRO A 54 7.92 -3.15 20.98
C PRO A 54 6.85 -3.88 21.80
N LEU A 55 6.86 -5.22 21.76
CA LEU A 55 6.05 -6.07 22.64
C LEU A 55 6.96 -6.68 23.71
N ILE A 56 6.81 -6.23 24.96
CA ILE A 56 7.58 -6.70 26.10
C ILE A 56 6.60 -7.31 27.11
N THR A 57 6.88 -8.52 27.58
CA THR A 57 6.08 -9.21 28.58
C THR A 57 6.98 -9.95 29.58
N ASP A 58 6.56 -9.98 30.87
CA ASP A 58 7.22 -10.73 31.94
C ASP A 58 6.55 -12.10 32.15
N ASP A 59 5.46 -12.43 31.45
CA ASP A 59 4.78 -13.74 31.54
C ASP A 59 5.43 -14.71 30.52
N GLU A 60 6.10 -15.75 31.05
CA GLU A 60 6.78 -16.75 30.23
C GLU A 60 5.85 -17.45 29.24
N ARG A 61 4.58 -17.66 29.58
CA ARG A 61 3.57 -18.28 28.70
C ARG A 61 3.24 -17.37 27.54
N GLN A 62 3.15 -16.05 27.80
CA GLN A 62 2.93 -15.05 26.74
C GLN A 62 4.16 -14.93 25.85
N GLN A 63 5.36 -14.96 26.44
CA GLN A 63 6.60 -14.96 25.68
C GLN A 63 6.68 -16.14 24.72
N GLN A 64 6.34 -17.34 25.22
CA GLN A 64 6.30 -18.54 24.39
C GLN A 64 5.28 -18.44 23.27
N PHE A 65 4.06 -17.93 23.54
CA PHE A 65 3.02 -17.73 22.52
C PHE A 65 3.43 -16.72 21.45
N ILE A 66 4.09 -15.62 21.82
CA ILE A 66 4.63 -14.63 20.89
C ILE A 66 5.72 -15.26 20.00
N THR A 67 6.65 -15.99 20.59
CA THR A 67 7.72 -16.69 19.86
C THR A 67 7.15 -17.72 18.88
N GLU A 68 6.14 -18.50 19.30
CA GLU A 68 5.43 -19.44 18.44
C GLU A 68 4.80 -18.72 17.23
N LEU A 69 4.12 -17.59 17.44
CA LEU A 69 3.55 -16.78 16.36
C LEU A 69 4.60 -16.19 15.43
N GLN A 70 5.80 -15.91 15.88
CA GLN A 70 6.86 -15.28 15.06
C GLN A 70 7.71 -16.31 14.31
N GLU A 71 7.91 -17.51 14.86
CA GLU A 71 8.90 -18.47 14.38
C GLU A 71 8.28 -19.75 13.79
N ASP A 72 7.07 -20.15 14.21
CA ASP A 72 6.45 -21.38 13.73
C ASP A 72 5.66 -21.16 12.44
N PRO A 73 6.09 -21.76 11.30
CA PRO A 73 5.35 -21.68 10.05
C PRO A 73 3.91 -22.20 10.12
N ALA A 74 3.61 -23.15 11.01
CA ALA A 74 2.27 -23.69 11.22
C ALA A 74 1.37 -22.66 11.90
N ALA A 75 1.90 -21.87 12.83
CA ALA A 75 1.18 -20.79 13.48
C ALA A 75 0.87 -19.62 12.54
N HIS A 76 1.64 -19.48 11.44
CA HIS A 76 1.41 -18.46 10.42
C HIS A 76 0.52 -18.95 9.27
N ALA A 77 0.17 -20.21 9.18
CA ALA A 77 -0.60 -20.74 8.05
C ALA A 77 -1.85 -19.89 7.79
N GLY A 78 -1.94 -19.26 6.61
CA GLY A 78 -3.01 -18.34 6.22
C GLY A 78 -3.16 -17.09 7.10
N ALA A 79 -2.13 -16.73 7.88
CA ALA A 79 -2.14 -15.55 8.74
C ALA A 79 -1.28 -14.42 8.16
N GLU A 80 -1.77 -13.20 8.26
CA GLU A 80 -1.01 -11.99 8.04
C GLU A 80 -0.66 -11.38 9.41
N LEU A 81 0.62 -11.50 9.81
CA LEU A 81 1.14 -10.98 11.06
C LEU A 81 1.64 -9.55 10.85
N MET A 82 1.10 -8.61 11.61
CA MET A 82 1.48 -7.19 11.53
C MET A 82 1.97 -6.68 12.90
N GLU A 83 3.21 -6.19 12.91
CA GLU A 83 3.86 -5.55 14.05
C GLU A 83 3.96 -4.03 13.80
N ASP A 84 2.85 -3.32 13.99
CA ASP A 84 2.75 -1.88 13.70
C ASP A 84 1.75 -1.20 14.67
N SER A 85 1.42 0.07 14.43
CA SER A 85 0.35 0.74 15.16
C SER A 85 -0.99 0.05 14.96
N LEU A 86 -1.88 0.13 15.95
CA LEU A 86 -3.22 -0.45 15.86
C LEU A 86 -4.04 0.21 14.74
N ASP A 87 -3.82 1.50 14.49
CA ASP A 87 -4.51 2.23 13.42
C ASP A 87 -4.10 1.71 12.04
N ASN A 88 -2.81 1.51 11.79
CA ASN A 88 -2.32 0.92 10.54
C ASN A 88 -2.87 -0.50 10.34
N PHE A 89 -2.93 -1.30 11.39
CA PHE A 89 -3.52 -2.64 11.34
C PHE A 89 -5.02 -2.60 11.04
N ARG A 90 -5.79 -1.72 11.71
CA ARG A 90 -7.21 -1.54 11.44
C ARG A 90 -7.46 -1.18 9.98
N ASP A 91 -6.73 -0.18 9.46
CA ASP A 91 -6.88 0.28 8.09
C ASP A 91 -6.57 -0.84 7.09
N TYR A 92 -5.52 -1.61 7.35
CA TYR A 92 -5.16 -2.77 6.55
C TYR A 92 -6.26 -3.85 6.50
N VAL A 93 -6.80 -4.25 7.67
CA VAL A 93 -7.88 -5.23 7.76
C VAL A 93 -9.14 -4.75 7.05
N VAL A 94 -9.53 -3.48 7.26
CA VAL A 94 -10.70 -2.89 6.60
C VAL A 94 -10.54 -2.87 5.09
N GLU A 95 -9.36 -2.52 4.58
CA GLU A 95 -9.05 -2.52 3.15
C GLU A 95 -9.18 -3.93 2.55
N LYS A 96 -8.56 -4.93 3.18
CA LYS A 96 -8.67 -6.34 2.75
C LYS A 96 -10.12 -6.84 2.72
N LEU A 97 -10.92 -6.51 3.74
CA LEU A 97 -12.32 -6.93 3.81
C LEU A 97 -13.20 -6.20 2.78
N LYS A 98 -12.94 -4.91 2.50
CA LYS A 98 -13.64 -4.16 1.44
C LYS A 98 -13.39 -4.77 0.07
N HIS A 99 -12.16 -5.19 -0.23
CA HIS A 99 -11.84 -5.87 -1.49
C HIS A 99 -12.55 -7.21 -1.63
N LYS A 100 -12.74 -7.95 -0.53
CA LYS A 100 -13.47 -9.23 -0.53
C LYS A 100 -14.98 -9.05 -0.64
N ALA A 101 -15.53 -7.94 -0.14
CA ALA A 101 -16.98 -7.67 -0.12
C ALA A 101 -17.51 -7.08 -1.44
N LYS A 102 -16.65 -6.62 -2.34
CA LYS A 102 -17.08 -6.18 -3.69
C LYS A 102 -17.29 -7.43 -4.56
N PRO A 103 -18.53 -7.73 -5.03
CA PRO A 103 -18.73 -8.77 -6.02
C PRO A 103 -17.87 -8.48 -7.25
N ALA A 104 -17.33 -9.51 -7.87
CA ALA A 104 -16.48 -9.44 -9.06
C ALA A 104 -17.10 -8.68 -10.27
N GLU A 105 -18.36 -8.26 -10.19
CA GLU A 105 -19.09 -7.58 -11.25
C GLU A 105 -18.78 -6.07 -11.40
N LYS A 106 -18.08 -5.42 -10.43
CA LYS A 106 -17.67 -4.01 -10.57
C LYS A 106 -16.18 -3.79 -10.80
N LEU A 107 -15.36 -4.84 -10.74
CA LEU A 107 -13.93 -4.78 -11.08
C LEU A 107 -13.67 -4.96 -12.59
N ALA A 108 -14.69 -5.34 -13.37
CA ALA A 108 -14.58 -5.50 -14.81
C ALA A 108 -14.62 -4.17 -15.61
N GLU A 109 -14.92 -3.03 -14.95
CA GLU A 109 -14.95 -1.71 -15.66
C GLU A 109 -13.64 -0.91 -15.48
N ASN A 110 -12.66 -1.37 -14.67
CA ASN A 110 -11.38 -0.69 -14.48
C ASN A 110 -10.18 -1.66 -14.42
N GLU A 111 -10.28 -2.89 -14.92
CA GLU A 111 -9.06 -3.56 -15.35
C GLU A 111 -8.59 -2.81 -16.61
N PRO A 112 -7.36 -2.26 -16.64
CA PRO A 112 -6.79 -1.83 -17.90
C PRO A 112 -6.84 -3.05 -18.82
N SER A 113 -7.68 -2.99 -19.84
CA SER A 113 -7.72 -4.00 -20.90
C SER A 113 -6.27 -4.17 -21.35
N ALA A 114 -5.82 -5.42 -21.53
CA ALA A 114 -4.46 -5.71 -22.03
C ALA A 114 -4.15 -5.01 -23.36
N ASP A 115 -5.14 -4.36 -23.98
CA ASP A 115 -5.12 -3.56 -25.22
C ASP A 115 -5.42 -2.07 -24.99
N GLY A 116 -5.55 -1.59 -23.74
CA GLY A 116 -5.76 -0.15 -23.44
C GLY A 116 -4.45 0.65 -23.48
N PRO A 117 -4.54 2.00 -23.54
CA PRO A 117 -3.36 2.85 -23.44
C PRO A 117 -2.66 2.64 -22.07
N PRO A 118 -1.32 2.68 -22.03
CA PRO A 118 -0.59 2.58 -20.78
C PRO A 118 -1.03 3.68 -19.79
N SER A 119 -1.20 3.31 -18.53
CA SER A 119 -1.66 4.21 -17.49
C SER A 119 -0.52 4.75 -16.62
N VAL A 120 -0.52 6.04 -16.35
CA VAL A 120 0.46 6.75 -15.54
C VAL A 120 -0.21 7.36 -14.32
N TYR A 121 0.22 6.98 -13.11
CA TYR A 121 -0.22 7.67 -11.91
C TYR A 121 0.71 8.87 -11.64
N LEU A 122 0.19 10.06 -11.94
CA LEU A 122 0.85 11.34 -11.71
C LEU A 122 0.54 11.79 -10.27
N ILE A 123 1.51 11.66 -9.37
CA ILE A 123 1.36 11.98 -7.95
C ILE A 123 1.93 13.39 -7.69
N PHE A 124 1.10 14.31 -7.19
CA PHE A 124 1.49 15.66 -6.84
C PHE A 124 0.82 16.12 -5.54
N ASP A 125 1.36 17.17 -4.92
CA ASP A 125 0.72 17.84 -3.77
C ASP A 125 -0.37 18.79 -4.26
N GLN A 126 -1.48 18.92 -3.53
CA GLN A 126 -2.61 19.80 -3.91
C GLN A 126 -2.18 21.24 -4.23
N LYS A 127 -1.08 21.72 -3.63
CA LYS A 127 -0.50 23.04 -3.91
C LYS A 127 0.05 23.18 -5.32
N ASP A 128 0.26 22.07 -6.00
CA ASP A 128 0.84 22.02 -7.35
C ASP A 128 -0.20 21.78 -8.44
N ASP A 129 -1.48 21.74 -8.12
CA ASP A 129 -2.59 21.40 -9.00
C ASP A 129 -2.58 22.22 -10.30
N GLU A 130 -2.43 23.56 -10.20
CA GLU A 130 -2.34 24.43 -11.37
C GLU A 130 -1.00 24.30 -12.15
N THR A 131 0.09 24.02 -11.43
CA THR A 131 1.44 24.01 -12.02
C THR A 131 1.76 22.68 -12.69
N VAL A 132 1.08 21.61 -12.35
CA VAL A 132 1.24 20.29 -12.95
C VAL A 132 0.47 20.12 -14.25
N ALA A 133 -0.54 20.94 -14.51
CA ALA A 133 -1.45 20.81 -15.65
C ALA A 133 -0.73 20.69 -17.02
N PRO A 134 0.31 21.47 -17.38
CA PRO A 134 1.01 21.31 -18.66
C PRO A 134 1.70 19.95 -18.81
N LEU A 135 2.10 19.32 -17.70
CA LEU A 135 2.70 18.00 -17.71
C LEU A 135 1.64 16.91 -17.86
N GLU A 136 0.48 17.08 -17.24
CA GLU A 136 -0.68 16.21 -17.38
C GLU A 136 -1.18 16.22 -18.84
N ASP A 137 -1.39 17.40 -19.44
CA ASP A 137 -1.79 17.56 -20.83
C ASP A 137 -0.80 16.88 -21.79
N TYR A 138 0.51 17.06 -21.54
CA TYR A 138 1.52 16.41 -22.38
C TYR A 138 1.43 14.88 -22.30
N LEU A 139 1.27 14.30 -21.12
CA LEU A 139 1.15 12.84 -20.97
C LEU A 139 -0.09 12.32 -21.69
N PHE A 140 -1.22 13.03 -21.60
CA PHE A 140 -2.44 12.71 -22.30
C PHE A 140 -2.25 12.78 -23.83
N ASP A 141 -1.63 13.83 -24.35
CA ASP A 141 -1.30 14.00 -25.77
C ASP A 141 -0.34 12.89 -26.30
N GLN A 142 0.45 12.29 -25.43
CA GLN A 142 1.27 11.13 -25.76
C GLN A 142 0.45 9.82 -25.86
N GLY A 143 -0.86 9.85 -25.63
CA GLY A 143 -1.75 8.70 -25.68
C GLY A 143 -1.67 7.83 -24.42
N LEU A 144 -1.33 8.41 -23.27
CA LEU A 144 -1.29 7.74 -21.97
C LEU A 144 -2.58 8.04 -21.20
N GLU A 145 -3.07 7.09 -20.43
CA GLU A 145 -4.12 7.33 -19.44
C GLU A 145 -3.48 7.96 -18.19
N VAL A 146 -3.88 9.19 -17.85
CA VAL A 146 -3.32 9.91 -16.69
C VAL A 146 -4.25 9.80 -15.51
N LEU A 147 -3.77 9.16 -14.44
CA LEU A 147 -4.44 9.03 -13.16
C LEU A 147 -3.88 10.10 -12.21
N VAL A 148 -4.74 10.93 -11.62
CA VAL A 148 -4.33 11.99 -10.67
C VAL A 148 -4.82 11.71 -9.26
N PRO A 149 -4.20 12.28 -8.19
CA PRO A 149 -4.65 12.13 -6.82
C PRO A 149 -6.09 12.63 -6.62
N SER A 150 -6.79 12.05 -5.66
CA SER A 150 -8.06 12.61 -5.19
C SER A 150 -7.77 13.49 -3.96
N PHE A 151 -8.30 14.71 -3.96
CA PHE A 151 -8.16 15.66 -2.85
C PHE A 151 -9.47 15.93 -2.13
N GLU A 152 -10.58 15.39 -2.65
CA GLU A 152 -11.93 15.53 -2.11
C GLU A 152 -12.41 14.19 -1.52
N GLY A 153 -13.17 14.26 -0.44
CA GLY A 153 -13.68 13.09 0.27
C GLY A 153 -13.11 12.96 1.68
N ASP A 154 -13.45 11.90 2.37
CA ASP A 154 -12.83 11.61 3.66
C ASP A 154 -11.43 10.98 3.49
N GLU A 155 -10.63 10.99 4.56
CA GLU A 155 -9.24 10.52 4.52
C GLU A 155 -9.13 9.04 4.11
N ALA A 156 -10.13 8.23 4.46
CA ALA A 156 -10.17 6.81 4.10
C ALA A 156 -10.43 6.62 2.59
N ASP A 157 -11.34 7.42 2.02
CA ASP A 157 -11.65 7.38 0.59
C ASP A 157 -10.47 7.86 -0.26
N ILE A 158 -9.80 8.95 0.15
CA ILE A 158 -8.59 9.47 -0.51
C ILE A 158 -7.48 8.41 -0.49
N LYS A 159 -7.25 7.77 0.65
CA LYS A 159 -6.24 6.71 0.79
C LYS A 159 -6.59 5.48 -0.06
N GLN A 160 -7.85 5.07 -0.09
CA GLN A 160 -8.31 3.96 -0.92
C GLN A 160 -8.08 4.26 -2.40
N ALA A 161 -8.52 5.43 -2.89
CA ALA A 161 -8.33 5.85 -4.28
C ALA A 161 -6.84 5.91 -4.66
N HIS A 162 -5.97 6.38 -3.74
CA HIS A 162 -4.52 6.37 -3.93
C HIS A 162 -3.97 4.95 -4.10
N ASN A 163 -4.36 4.02 -3.24
CA ASN A 163 -3.91 2.64 -3.30
C ASN A 163 -4.40 1.93 -4.56
N GLU A 164 -5.68 2.12 -4.95
CA GLU A 164 -6.25 1.55 -6.18
C GLU A 164 -5.47 2.03 -7.43
N LYS A 165 -5.23 3.33 -7.55
CA LYS A 165 -4.45 3.89 -8.66
C LYS A 165 -3.02 3.33 -8.69
N MET A 166 -2.37 3.21 -7.51
CA MET A 166 -1.03 2.66 -7.38
C MET A 166 -0.96 1.16 -7.75
N ILE A 167 -2.00 0.37 -7.46
CA ILE A 167 -2.06 -1.05 -7.80
C ILE A 167 -2.20 -1.26 -9.31
N HIS A 168 -3.01 -0.44 -9.99
CA HIS A 168 -3.42 -0.67 -11.37
C HIS A 168 -2.60 0.08 -12.42
N CYS A 169 -1.96 1.21 -12.09
CA CYS A 169 -1.17 1.96 -13.06
C CYS A 169 0.05 1.19 -13.58
N ASP A 170 0.47 1.46 -14.81
CA ASP A 170 1.68 0.88 -15.41
C ASP A 170 2.94 1.59 -14.94
N ALA A 171 2.88 2.91 -14.77
CA ALA A 171 4.01 3.72 -14.33
C ALA A 171 3.61 4.80 -13.32
N VAL A 172 4.60 5.33 -12.61
CA VAL A 172 4.39 6.40 -11.64
C VAL A 172 5.33 7.57 -11.94
N LEU A 173 4.76 8.76 -11.94
CA LEU A 173 5.47 10.03 -12.03
C LEU A 173 5.13 10.88 -10.80
N ILE A 174 6.12 11.13 -9.93
CA ILE A 174 5.98 11.97 -8.75
C ILE A 174 6.44 13.38 -9.11
N TYR A 175 5.51 14.34 -9.07
CA TYR A 175 5.82 15.75 -9.29
C TYR A 175 6.30 16.40 -8.01
N TYR A 176 7.56 16.80 -7.97
CA TYR A 176 8.20 17.48 -6.85
C TYR A 176 8.22 19.00 -7.11
N GLY A 177 7.09 19.65 -6.90
CA GLY A 177 6.89 21.10 -6.99
C GLY A 177 7.04 21.79 -5.62
N ASN A 178 5.93 22.27 -5.06
CA ASN A 178 5.92 22.98 -3.77
C ASN A 178 5.96 22.07 -2.53
N ALA A 179 5.83 20.77 -2.71
CA ALA A 179 5.97 19.79 -1.64
C ALA A 179 7.37 19.81 -1.02
N ASP A 180 7.53 19.31 0.19
CA ASP A 180 8.84 19.12 0.79
C ASP A 180 9.46 17.75 0.42
N ARG A 181 10.76 17.60 0.68
CA ARG A 181 11.49 16.36 0.41
C ARG A 181 10.89 15.16 1.14
N SER A 182 10.46 15.34 2.39
CA SER A 182 9.92 14.25 3.22
C SER A 182 8.65 13.69 2.61
N TRP A 183 7.82 14.54 1.99
CA TRP A 183 6.63 14.12 1.25
C TRP A 183 7.00 13.24 0.05
N VAL A 184 8.00 13.63 -0.75
CA VAL A 184 8.46 12.83 -1.90
C VAL A 184 9.01 11.47 -1.45
N ASP A 185 9.87 11.48 -0.41
CA ASP A 185 10.47 10.27 0.14
C ASP A 185 9.38 9.33 0.70
N MET A 186 8.31 9.87 1.33
CA MET A 186 7.15 9.11 1.78
C MET A 186 6.37 8.49 0.60
N LYS A 187 6.15 9.24 -0.50
CA LYS A 187 5.47 8.69 -1.69
C LYS A 187 6.29 7.56 -2.31
N LEU A 188 7.61 7.70 -2.43
CA LEU A 188 8.49 6.63 -2.90
C LEU A 188 8.43 5.39 -1.99
N MET A 189 8.38 5.58 -0.67
CA MET A 189 8.24 4.49 0.29
C MET A 189 6.88 3.76 0.13
N ASN A 190 5.80 4.50 -0.16
CA ASN A 190 4.49 3.89 -0.45
C ASN A 190 4.52 3.03 -1.72
N LEU A 191 5.26 3.44 -2.77
CA LEU A 191 5.44 2.62 -3.97
C LEU A 191 6.15 1.28 -3.66
N MET A 192 7.07 1.27 -2.70
CA MET A 192 7.73 0.02 -2.27
C MET A 192 6.78 -0.92 -1.54
N LYS A 193 5.72 -0.38 -0.91
CA LYS A 193 4.68 -1.16 -0.23
C LYS A 193 3.57 -1.66 -1.17
N ALA A 194 3.55 -1.22 -2.43
CA ALA A 194 2.52 -1.58 -3.41
C ALA A 194 2.28 -3.11 -3.56
N PRO A 195 3.30 -3.99 -3.54
CA PRO A 195 3.06 -5.44 -3.54
C PRO A 195 2.24 -5.92 -2.34
N GLY A 196 2.43 -5.31 -1.16
CA GLY A 196 1.64 -5.59 0.05
C GLY A 196 0.18 -5.17 -0.07
N TYR A 197 -0.14 -4.25 -0.96
CA TYR A 197 -1.52 -3.82 -1.27
C TYR A 197 -2.17 -4.62 -2.39
N GLY A 198 -1.46 -5.62 -2.96
CA GLY A 198 -2.01 -6.51 -4.00
C GLY A 198 -1.51 -6.23 -5.42
N ARG A 199 -0.55 -5.31 -5.61
CA ARG A 199 0.08 -5.13 -6.93
C ARG A 199 0.93 -6.35 -7.29
N THR A 200 0.61 -6.98 -8.42
CA THR A 200 1.30 -8.18 -8.91
C THR A 200 2.33 -7.89 -10.00
N LYS A 201 2.19 -6.77 -10.74
CA LYS A 201 3.08 -6.39 -11.82
C LYS A 201 4.10 -5.34 -11.34
N PRO A 202 5.38 -5.42 -11.75
CA PRO A 202 6.32 -4.33 -11.48
C PRO A 202 5.87 -3.04 -12.20
N PHE A 203 6.28 -1.88 -11.69
CA PHE A 203 6.12 -0.63 -12.43
C PHE A 203 7.06 -0.63 -13.65
N SER A 204 6.54 -0.28 -14.82
CA SER A 204 7.33 -0.11 -16.05
C SER A 204 8.31 1.07 -15.92
N ALA A 205 7.90 2.13 -15.23
CA ALA A 205 8.76 3.25 -14.87
C ALA A 205 8.35 3.87 -13.53
N LYS A 206 9.34 4.36 -12.78
CA LYS A 206 9.15 5.17 -11.58
C LYS A 206 10.05 6.38 -11.70
N THR A 207 9.47 7.58 -11.71
CA THR A 207 10.22 8.82 -11.94
C THR A 207 9.81 9.90 -10.95
N VAL A 208 10.77 10.66 -10.46
CA VAL A 208 10.57 11.90 -9.72
C VAL A 208 10.90 13.05 -10.64
N TYR A 209 9.90 13.87 -10.97
CA TYR A 209 10.05 15.07 -11.77
C TYR A 209 10.17 16.28 -10.85
N ILE A 210 11.34 16.89 -10.83
CA ILE A 210 11.64 18.05 -9.98
C ILE A 210 11.36 19.34 -10.76
N ALA A 211 10.32 20.05 -10.32
CA ALA A 211 9.88 21.31 -10.91
C ALA A 211 10.39 22.54 -10.13
N PRO A 212 10.46 23.71 -10.77
CA PRO A 212 10.74 24.99 -10.10
C PRO A 212 9.74 25.31 -8.96
N PRO A 213 10.14 26.15 -8.00
CA PRO A 213 11.45 26.77 -7.83
C PRO A 213 12.53 25.80 -7.36
N LEU A 214 13.72 25.85 -7.98
CA LEU A 214 14.84 24.97 -7.64
C LEU A 214 15.68 25.56 -6.50
N ASP A 215 15.50 25.07 -5.30
CA ASP A 215 16.36 25.34 -4.17
C ASP A 215 17.57 24.37 -4.12
N ARG A 216 18.49 24.62 -3.17
CA ARG A 216 19.68 23.76 -2.96
C ARG A 216 19.31 22.31 -2.61
N ARG A 217 18.15 22.06 -1.99
CA ARG A 217 17.71 20.73 -1.56
C ARG A 217 17.23 19.95 -2.78
N LYS A 218 16.41 20.57 -3.65
CA LYS A 218 15.94 19.99 -4.89
C LYS A 218 17.09 19.68 -5.86
N GLN A 219 18.05 20.60 -6.03
CA GLN A 219 19.23 20.38 -6.89
C GLN A 219 20.11 19.22 -6.43
N ARG A 220 20.10 18.91 -5.12
CA ARG A 220 20.85 17.80 -4.52
C ARG A 220 20.01 16.55 -4.32
N TYR A 221 18.75 16.54 -4.76
CA TYR A 221 17.90 15.38 -4.58
C TYR A 221 18.45 14.19 -5.39
N ARG A 222 18.58 13.06 -4.72
CA ARG A 222 19.02 11.78 -5.31
C ARG A 222 18.25 10.66 -4.63
N THR A 223 17.87 9.67 -5.41
CA THR A 223 17.24 8.42 -4.94
C THR A 223 17.67 7.27 -5.82
N HIS A 224 17.72 6.06 -5.26
CA HIS A 224 17.91 4.82 -6.01
C HIS A 224 16.59 4.13 -6.34
N SER A 225 15.46 4.64 -5.82
CA SER A 225 14.14 4.02 -5.95
C SER A 225 13.38 4.44 -7.21
N ALA A 226 13.83 5.51 -7.87
CA ALA A 226 13.22 6.07 -9.07
C ALA A 226 14.24 6.83 -9.90
N GLU A 227 13.96 7.03 -11.19
CA GLU A 227 14.67 7.98 -12.03
C GLU A 227 14.38 9.42 -11.59
N VAL A 228 15.33 10.33 -11.76
CA VAL A 228 15.16 11.73 -11.39
C VAL A 228 15.35 12.62 -12.61
N ILE A 229 14.30 13.38 -12.94
CA ILE A 229 14.30 14.39 -13.99
C ILE A 229 14.23 15.76 -13.34
N VAL A 230 15.07 16.70 -13.76
CA VAL A 230 15.10 18.06 -13.23
C VAL A 230 14.73 19.05 -14.32
N GLN A 231 13.70 19.85 -14.08
CA GLN A 231 13.33 20.96 -14.94
C GLN A 231 14.15 22.20 -14.53
N GLU A 232 15.11 22.61 -15.35
CA GLU A 232 15.97 23.77 -15.05
C GLU A 232 15.30 25.11 -15.36
N GLY A 233 14.40 25.13 -16.38
CA GLY A 233 13.67 26.33 -16.79
C GLY A 233 12.32 26.49 -16.08
N GLU A 234 11.74 27.70 -16.10
CA GLU A 234 10.43 27.97 -15.51
C GLU A 234 9.29 27.29 -16.27
N ALA A 235 9.41 27.17 -17.58
CA ALA A 235 8.40 26.53 -18.42
C ALA A 235 8.65 25.03 -18.56
N PHE A 236 7.59 24.24 -18.56
CA PHE A 236 7.63 22.81 -18.86
C PHE A 236 8.22 22.57 -20.27
N THR A 237 9.11 21.58 -20.37
CA THR A 237 9.75 21.20 -21.64
C THR A 237 9.45 19.74 -21.93
N PRO A 238 8.65 19.43 -22.95
CA PRO A 238 8.24 18.07 -23.33
C PRO A 238 9.41 17.08 -23.50
N ALA A 239 10.53 17.53 -24.06
CA ALA A 239 11.71 16.69 -24.28
C ALA A 239 12.28 16.04 -23.00
N LEU A 240 12.04 16.63 -21.82
CA LEU A 240 12.46 16.06 -20.55
C LEU A 240 11.75 14.74 -20.22
N LEU A 241 10.52 14.56 -20.69
CA LEU A 241 9.71 13.37 -20.43
C LEU A 241 9.76 12.32 -21.57
N GLU A 242 10.42 12.62 -22.69
CA GLU A 242 10.56 11.66 -23.80
C GLU A 242 11.14 10.30 -23.36
N PRO A 243 12.18 10.22 -22.50
CA PRO A 243 12.69 8.93 -22.02
C PRO A 243 11.65 8.14 -21.23
N PHE A 244 10.88 8.83 -20.38
CA PHE A 244 9.81 8.22 -19.58
C PHE A 244 8.68 7.69 -20.47
N THR A 245 8.15 8.52 -21.38
CA THR A 245 7.04 8.13 -22.27
C THR A 245 7.44 7.04 -23.26
N SER A 246 8.69 7.06 -23.75
CA SER A 246 9.22 6.03 -24.64
C SER A 246 9.33 4.65 -23.97
N THR A 247 9.51 4.59 -22.66
CA THR A 247 9.54 3.34 -21.90
C THR A 247 8.15 2.69 -21.84
N LEU A 248 7.08 3.46 -21.92
CA LEU A 248 5.70 2.99 -21.81
C LEU A 248 5.09 2.59 -23.16
N LYS A 249 5.66 3.02 -24.26
CA LYS A 249 5.17 2.74 -25.62
C LYS A 249 5.79 1.48 -26.25
N LYS A 250 6.59 0.73 -25.47
CA LYS A 250 7.18 -0.55 -25.87
C LYS A 250 6.27 -1.71 -25.53
#